data_372598751b12c8e44c60385fca3a743e
#
_entry.id   372598751b12c8e44c60385fca3a743e
#
_cell.length_a   1.000
_cell.length_b   1.000
_cell.length_c   1.000
_cell.angle_alpha   90.00
_cell.angle_beta   90.00
_cell.angle_gamma   90.00
#
_symmetry.space_group_name_H-M   'P 1'
#
loop_
_entity.id
_entity.type
_entity.pdbx_description
1 polymer ?
#
loop_
_entity_poly.entity_id
_entity_poly.type
_entity_poly.pdbx_seq_one_letter_code
_entity_poly.pdbx_strand_id
1 'polypeptide(L)'
;MPSTSANADWRTPTVVLICGGLVLTLAMGVRHGFGLFLQPMSSDLHWGRETFALALAVQNLVWGATQPFTGMFADKYGSGRVVLGGAVLYVLGLLLMANPGSPWQFVLSSGVLIGVGLSGVTFSIVSGVLGRAFPPEKRSMALGISAAAGSAGQFAVLPLTQWLLSNIGWHGALIALSAVALLMAPLAAAMVERRERQMPTFKQSAGEAMHEALRHRGYMLLTVGFFVCGFQVVFVGVHLPAYLADHGMPARVAVTALALIGLFNIVGTYLTGWLGAKMPKRYILSFIYFARAIVIALFVMLPLSAWSVYAFAIALGLLWLSTVPPTNGIVAQIFGVRFLAMLSGFTFFSHQIGSFLGAWLGGLLYDSTGSYDIVWYLAIALGVVAGLINLPIDEKEIRRPVAAAA
;
A
#
# COMPACT_ATOMS: atom_id res chain seq x y z
N MET A 1 47.66 -25.57 5.21
CA MET A 1 46.82 -25.30 4.03
C MET A 1 45.63 -24.46 4.51
N PRO A 2 45.49 -23.23 4.13
CA PRO A 2 44.28 -22.46 4.43
C PRO A 2 43.21 -22.85 3.43
N SER A 3 42.18 -23.49 3.95
CA SER A 3 41.04 -23.98 3.21
C SER A 3 40.12 -22.85 2.77
N THR A 4 39.76 -22.93 1.52
CA THR A 4 38.50 -22.58 0.89
C THR A 4 38.07 -21.11 0.91
N SER A 5 38.10 -20.56 -0.29
CA SER A 5 37.34 -19.43 -0.76
C SER A 5 35.94 -19.40 -0.12
N ALA A 6 35.75 -18.53 0.86
CA ALA A 6 34.43 -18.05 1.23
C ALA A 6 33.86 -17.39 -0.05
N ASN A 7 33.02 -18.13 -0.78
CA ASN A 7 32.17 -17.52 -1.81
C ASN A 7 31.51 -16.30 -1.19
N ALA A 8 31.99 -15.13 -1.55
CA ALA A 8 31.41 -13.87 -1.09
C ALA A 8 29.91 -13.93 -1.41
N ASP A 9 29.08 -13.91 -0.36
CA ASP A 9 27.64 -14.01 -0.55
C ASP A 9 27.20 -12.81 -1.40
N TRP A 10 26.80 -13.07 -2.63
CA TRP A 10 26.32 -12.04 -3.56
C TRP A 10 25.14 -11.26 -3.02
N ARG A 11 24.45 -11.78 -1.98
CA ARG A 11 23.33 -11.17 -1.28
C ARG A 11 23.77 -10.10 -0.31
N THR A 12 24.50 -9.12 -0.79
CA THR A 12 24.87 -7.94 0.03
C THR A 12 23.62 -7.13 0.41
N PRO A 13 23.65 -6.37 1.52
CA PRO A 13 22.53 -5.47 1.89
C PRO A 13 22.07 -4.58 0.74
N THR A 14 23.00 -4.09 -0.10
CA THR A 14 22.68 -3.26 -1.27
C THR A 14 21.92 -4.06 -2.33
N VAL A 15 22.30 -5.30 -2.63
CA VAL A 15 21.59 -6.17 -3.57
C VAL A 15 20.18 -6.47 -3.05
N VAL A 16 20.04 -6.77 -1.76
CA VAL A 16 18.74 -6.99 -1.12
C VAL A 16 17.85 -5.74 -1.22
N LEU A 17 18.42 -4.55 -1.01
CA LEU A 17 17.70 -3.29 -1.14
C LEU A 17 17.22 -3.04 -2.58
N ILE A 18 18.10 -3.24 -3.57
CA ILE A 18 17.75 -3.06 -4.98
C ILE A 18 16.67 -4.06 -5.39
N CYS A 19 16.86 -5.35 -5.11
CA CYS A 19 15.89 -6.39 -5.49
C CYS A 19 14.55 -6.21 -4.76
N GLY A 20 14.56 -5.90 -3.46
CA GLY A 20 13.36 -5.61 -2.68
C GLY A 20 12.64 -4.35 -3.18
N GLY A 21 13.39 -3.30 -3.51
CA GLY A 21 12.86 -2.09 -4.15
C GLY A 21 12.20 -2.37 -5.49
N LEU A 22 12.84 -3.18 -6.35
CA LEU A 22 12.28 -3.59 -7.65
C LEU A 22 11.02 -4.45 -7.49
N VAL A 23 10.97 -5.37 -6.51
CA VAL A 23 9.74 -6.12 -6.20
C VAL A 23 8.60 -5.17 -5.86
N LEU A 24 8.85 -4.18 -4.99
CA LEU A 24 7.85 -3.17 -4.66
C LEU A 24 7.45 -2.30 -5.86
N THR A 25 8.42 -1.89 -6.68
CA THR A 25 8.17 -1.14 -7.92
C THR A 25 7.20 -1.88 -8.83
N LEU A 26 7.47 -3.17 -9.09
CA LEU A 26 6.64 -3.99 -9.98
C LEU A 26 5.26 -4.26 -9.36
N ALA A 27 5.20 -4.71 -8.10
CA ALA A 27 3.95 -5.06 -7.44
C ALA A 27 3.02 -3.84 -7.29
N MET A 28 3.55 -2.72 -6.80
CA MET A 28 2.76 -1.50 -6.58
C MET A 28 2.43 -0.79 -7.90
N GLY A 29 3.37 -0.80 -8.85
CA GLY A 29 3.15 -0.20 -10.16
C GLY A 29 1.98 -0.84 -10.90
N VAL A 30 1.97 -2.17 -11.01
CA VAL A 30 0.86 -2.91 -11.65
C VAL A 30 -0.45 -2.68 -10.90
N ARG A 31 -0.43 -2.76 -9.56
CA ARG A 31 -1.62 -2.56 -8.74
C ARG A 31 -2.26 -1.18 -8.93
N HIS A 32 -1.47 -0.11 -8.96
CA HIS A 32 -2.01 1.25 -9.12
C HIS A 32 -2.58 1.50 -10.53
N GLY A 33 -2.22 0.67 -11.51
CA GLY A 33 -2.79 0.70 -12.85
C GLY A 33 -4.20 0.13 -12.95
N PHE A 34 -4.71 -0.60 -11.95
CA PHE A 34 -6.00 -1.28 -12.06
C PHE A 34 -7.19 -0.33 -12.29
N GLY A 35 -7.15 0.88 -11.76
CA GLY A 35 -8.18 1.87 -12.02
C GLY A 35 -8.37 2.22 -13.51
N LEU A 36 -7.31 2.07 -14.33
CA LEU A 36 -7.37 2.30 -15.77
C LEU A 36 -8.17 1.20 -16.52
N PHE A 37 -8.30 0.02 -15.92
CA PHE A 37 -9.06 -1.10 -16.50
C PHE A 37 -10.56 -1.04 -16.21
N LEU A 38 -11.00 -0.25 -15.21
CA LEU A 38 -12.40 -0.22 -14.79
C LEU A 38 -13.35 0.06 -15.95
N GLN A 39 -13.15 1.17 -16.65
CA GLN A 39 -14.05 1.56 -17.73
C GLN A 39 -13.96 0.65 -18.96
N PRO A 40 -12.77 0.32 -19.50
CA PRO A 40 -12.66 -0.59 -20.64
C PRO A 40 -13.28 -1.97 -20.38
N MET A 41 -13.03 -2.56 -19.20
CA MET A 41 -13.56 -3.87 -18.86
C MET A 41 -15.07 -3.84 -18.60
N SER A 42 -15.56 -2.84 -17.86
CA SER A 42 -17.00 -2.71 -17.58
C SER A 42 -17.81 -2.53 -18.87
N SER A 43 -17.28 -1.76 -19.82
CA SER A 43 -17.95 -1.53 -21.11
C SER A 43 -17.95 -2.77 -22.01
N ASP A 44 -16.81 -3.49 -22.10
CA ASP A 44 -16.66 -4.65 -22.97
C ASP A 44 -17.41 -5.90 -22.45
N LEU A 45 -17.36 -6.11 -21.13
CA LEU A 45 -18.02 -7.24 -20.47
C LEU A 45 -19.48 -6.97 -20.11
N HIS A 46 -19.97 -5.75 -20.33
CA HIS A 46 -21.33 -5.31 -19.94
C HIS A 46 -21.62 -5.51 -18.46
N TRP A 47 -20.61 -5.32 -17.59
CA TRP A 47 -20.74 -5.37 -16.15
C TRP A 47 -20.86 -3.97 -15.56
N GLY A 48 -21.63 -3.84 -14.47
CA GLY A 48 -21.65 -2.60 -13.67
C GLY A 48 -20.27 -2.29 -13.08
N ARG A 49 -20.02 -1.03 -12.81
CA ARG A 49 -18.77 -0.59 -12.14
C ARG A 49 -18.60 -1.21 -10.76
N GLU A 50 -19.73 -1.55 -10.10
CA GLU A 50 -19.73 -2.23 -8.82
C GLU A 50 -19.00 -3.57 -8.88
N THR A 51 -19.18 -4.36 -9.95
CA THR A 51 -18.52 -5.68 -10.09
C THR A 51 -16.99 -5.53 -10.09
N PHE A 52 -16.47 -4.57 -10.84
CA PHE A 52 -15.04 -4.29 -10.88
C PHE A 52 -14.55 -3.72 -9.53
N ALA A 53 -15.30 -2.77 -8.99
CA ALA A 53 -14.99 -2.12 -7.72
C ALA A 53 -15.00 -3.11 -6.55
N LEU A 54 -15.98 -4.04 -6.51
CA LEU A 54 -16.04 -5.12 -5.53
C LEU A 54 -14.83 -6.04 -5.60
N ALA A 55 -14.37 -6.38 -6.80
CA ALA A 55 -13.19 -7.22 -6.95
C ALA A 55 -11.93 -6.55 -6.37
N LEU A 56 -11.73 -5.26 -6.63
CA LEU A 56 -10.62 -4.50 -6.03
C LEU A 56 -10.82 -4.24 -4.52
N ALA A 57 -12.06 -4.11 -4.07
CA ALA A 57 -12.39 -4.02 -2.66
C ALA A 57 -12.00 -5.30 -1.92
N VAL A 58 -12.42 -6.47 -2.44
CA VAL A 58 -12.04 -7.79 -1.92
C VAL A 58 -10.52 -7.95 -1.94
N GLN A 59 -9.83 -7.49 -3.00
CA GLN A 59 -8.37 -7.54 -3.08
C GLN A 59 -7.71 -6.83 -1.90
N ASN A 60 -8.16 -5.62 -1.56
CA ASN A 60 -7.62 -4.87 -0.43
C ASN A 60 -7.88 -5.56 0.90
N LEU A 61 -9.11 -6.07 1.10
CA LEU A 61 -9.48 -6.76 2.32
C LEU A 61 -8.67 -8.05 2.52
N VAL A 62 -8.57 -8.87 1.46
CA VAL A 62 -7.79 -10.12 1.48
C VAL A 62 -6.31 -9.83 1.69
N TRP A 63 -5.76 -8.82 1.01
CA TRP A 63 -4.39 -8.38 1.24
C TRP A 63 -4.13 -8.03 2.71
N GLY A 64 -5.00 -7.19 3.31
CA GLY A 64 -4.87 -6.83 4.72
C GLY A 64 -5.02 -8.01 5.68
N ALA A 65 -6.04 -8.85 5.46
CA ALA A 65 -6.32 -10.00 6.30
C ALA A 65 -5.24 -11.08 6.24
N THR A 66 -4.63 -11.29 5.08
CA THR A 66 -3.57 -12.30 4.90
C THR A 66 -2.19 -11.80 5.31
N GLN A 67 -1.98 -10.48 5.42
CA GLN A 67 -0.68 -9.86 5.73
C GLN A 67 -0.02 -10.40 7.02
N PRO A 68 -0.71 -10.56 8.17
CA PRO A 68 -0.12 -11.13 9.37
C PRO A 68 0.37 -12.57 9.17
N PHE A 69 -0.39 -13.37 8.42
CA PHE A 69 -0.06 -14.77 8.15
C PHE A 69 1.15 -14.90 7.22
N THR A 70 1.20 -14.12 6.15
CA THR A 70 2.37 -14.11 5.25
C THR A 70 3.62 -13.61 5.98
N GLY A 71 3.51 -12.67 6.90
CA GLY A 71 4.58 -12.25 7.80
C GLY A 71 5.09 -13.39 8.66
N MET A 72 4.21 -14.14 9.34
CA MET A 72 4.58 -15.33 10.13
C MET A 72 5.25 -16.42 9.27
N PHE A 73 4.73 -16.66 8.05
CA PHE A 73 5.35 -17.59 7.11
C PHE A 73 6.74 -17.13 6.68
N ALA A 74 6.94 -15.83 6.44
CA ALA A 74 8.23 -15.26 6.09
C ALA A 74 9.26 -15.46 7.22
N ASP A 75 8.85 -15.20 8.47
CA ASP A 75 9.70 -15.39 9.64
C ASP A 75 10.06 -16.87 9.87
N LYS A 76 9.13 -17.78 9.59
CA LYS A 76 9.33 -19.23 9.80
C LYS A 76 10.06 -19.91 8.64
N TYR A 77 9.74 -19.59 7.40
CA TYR A 77 10.20 -20.30 6.20
C TYR A 77 11.14 -19.49 5.31
N GLY A 78 11.37 -18.21 5.66
CA GLY A 78 12.20 -17.27 4.94
C GLY A 78 11.43 -16.42 3.92
N SER A 79 11.77 -15.14 3.88
CA SER A 79 11.05 -14.13 3.08
C SER A 79 11.12 -14.38 1.58
N GLY A 80 12.23 -14.91 1.05
CA GLY A 80 12.36 -15.18 -0.38
C GLY A 80 11.34 -16.19 -0.92
N ARG A 81 10.97 -17.21 -0.12
CA ARG A 81 9.93 -18.20 -0.50
C ARG A 81 8.56 -17.55 -0.53
N VAL A 82 8.27 -16.65 0.43
CA VAL A 82 7.00 -15.93 0.51
C VAL A 82 6.86 -14.96 -0.66
N VAL A 83 7.93 -14.24 -1.01
CA VAL A 83 7.94 -13.34 -2.18
C VAL A 83 7.72 -14.13 -3.48
N LEU A 84 8.38 -15.29 -3.63
CA LEU A 84 8.18 -16.16 -4.80
C LEU A 84 6.73 -16.65 -4.89
N GLY A 85 6.18 -17.18 -3.80
CA GLY A 85 4.78 -17.64 -3.75
C GLY A 85 3.80 -16.50 -4.03
N GLY A 86 4.02 -15.32 -3.45
CA GLY A 86 3.23 -14.12 -3.71
C GLY A 86 3.29 -13.67 -5.17
N ALA A 87 4.49 -13.68 -5.78
CA ALA A 87 4.65 -13.36 -7.19
C ALA A 87 3.90 -14.32 -8.11
N VAL A 88 3.99 -15.63 -7.83
CA VAL A 88 3.26 -16.65 -8.61
C VAL A 88 1.74 -16.44 -8.51
N LEU A 89 1.21 -16.22 -7.30
CA LEU A 89 -0.22 -15.97 -7.11
C LEU A 89 -0.66 -14.67 -7.81
N TYR A 90 0.19 -13.65 -7.79
CA TYR A 90 -0.10 -12.38 -8.46
C TYR A 90 -0.16 -12.55 -9.99
N VAL A 91 0.81 -13.25 -10.58
CA VAL A 91 0.84 -13.58 -12.02
C VAL A 91 -0.37 -14.40 -12.43
N LEU A 92 -0.68 -15.47 -11.69
CA LEU A 92 -1.86 -16.31 -11.95
C LEU A 92 -3.15 -15.50 -11.87
N GLY A 93 -3.26 -14.62 -10.86
CA GLY A 93 -4.39 -13.71 -10.72
C GLY A 93 -4.58 -12.81 -11.94
N LEU A 94 -3.51 -12.20 -12.46
CA LEU A 94 -3.54 -11.36 -13.66
C LEU A 94 -3.95 -12.14 -14.93
N LEU A 95 -3.42 -13.35 -15.11
CA LEU A 95 -3.75 -14.20 -16.26
C LEU A 95 -5.23 -14.64 -16.22
N LEU A 96 -5.76 -14.99 -15.03
CA LEU A 96 -7.17 -15.33 -14.87
C LEU A 96 -8.07 -14.08 -14.98
N MET A 97 -7.61 -12.93 -14.53
CA MET A 97 -8.29 -11.65 -14.70
C MET A 97 -8.41 -11.25 -16.19
N ALA A 98 -7.46 -11.66 -17.03
CA ALA A 98 -7.51 -11.42 -18.48
C ALA A 98 -8.62 -12.22 -19.18
N ASN A 99 -9.08 -13.35 -18.62
CA ASN A 99 -10.11 -14.22 -19.22
C ASN A 99 -11.23 -14.52 -18.20
N PRO A 100 -11.99 -13.50 -17.76
CA PRO A 100 -13.03 -13.71 -16.78
C PRO A 100 -14.26 -14.31 -17.42
N GLY A 101 -14.57 -15.59 -17.12
CA GLY A 101 -15.77 -16.26 -17.60
C GLY A 101 -17.06 -15.81 -16.88
N SER A 102 -16.93 -15.17 -15.70
CA SER A 102 -18.04 -14.66 -14.90
C SER A 102 -17.59 -13.57 -13.93
N PRO A 103 -18.53 -12.73 -13.40
CA PRO A 103 -18.21 -11.76 -12.35
C PRO A 103 -17.57 -12.39 -11.12
N TRP A 104 -18.00 -13.56 -10.67
CA TRP A 104 -17.42 -14.26 -9.52
C TRP A 104 -16.00 -14.76 -9.79
N GLN A 105 -15.72 -15.28 -10.98
CA GLN A 105 -14.37 -15.68 -11.38
C GLN A 105 -13.44 -14.47 -11.41
N PHE A 106 -13.94 -13.32 -11.85
CA PHE A 106 -13.20 -12.07 -11.81
C PHE A 106 -12.90 -11.64 -10.37
N VAL A 107 -13.87 -11.70 -9.45
CA VAL A 107 -13.65 -11.40 -8.02
C VAL A 107 -12.65 -12.37 -7.39
N LEU A 108 -12.71 -13.67 -7.72
CA LEU A 108 -11.75 -14.65 -7.19
C LEU A 108 -10.34 -14.43 -7.72
N SER A 109 -10.17 -14.11 -9.01
CA SER A 109 -8.86 -13.91 -9.61
C SER A 109 -8.23 -12.59 -9.17
N SER A 110 -8.90 -11.47 -9.41
CA SER A 110 -8.39 -10.13 -9.12
C SER A 110 -8.52 -9.73 -7.65
N GLY A 111 -9.54 -10.24 -6.95
CA GLY A 111 -9.77 -9.99 -5.54
C GLY A 111 -8.95 -10.92 -4.64
N VAL A 112 -9.22 -12.22 -4.70
CA VAL A 112 -8.62 -13.16 -3.75
C VAL A 112 -7.19 -13.53 -4.13
N LEU A 113 -6.94 -14.02 -5.34
CA LEU A 113 -5.61 -14.49 -5.73
C LEU A 113 -4.58 -13.35 -5.71
N ILE A 114 -4.89 -12.23 -6.36
CA ILE A 114 -3.99 -11.06 -6.35
C ILE A 114 -3.87 -10.49 -4.93
N GLY A 115 -4.95 -10.46 -4.13
CA GLY A 115 -4.92 -10.00 -2.74
C GLY A 115 -3.95 -10.80 -1.87
N VAL A 116 -4.00 -12.13 -1.93
CA VAL A 116 -3.03 -13.01 -1.25
C VAL A 116 -1.62 -12.81 -1.84
N GLY A 117 -1.49 -12.72 -3.16
CA GLY A 117 -0.22 -12.46 -3.83
C GLY A 117 0.43 -11.17 -3.32
N LEU A 118 -0.32 -10.07 -3.24
CA LEU A 118 0.15 -8.79 -2.72
C LEU A 118 0.69 -8.89 -1.30
N SER A 119 0.06 -9.66 -0.41
CA SER A 119 0.56 -9.81 0.96
C SER A 119 1.98 -10.40 1.02
N GLY A 120 2.37 -11.18 0.02
CA GLY A 120 3.71 -11.79 -0.09
C GLY A 120 4.77 -10.91 -0.75
N VAL A 121 4.38 -9.91 -1.57
CA VAL A 121 5.32 -9.11 -2.37
C VAL A 121 5.36 -7.63 -1.99
N THR A 122 4.72 -7.23 -0.86
CA THR A 122 4.61 -5.82 -0.49
C THR A 122 5.44 -5.42 0.72
N PHE A 123 5.20 -4.19 1.19
CA PHE A 123 6.06 -3.48 2.14
C PHE A 123 6.44 -4.28 3.39
N SER A 124 5.52 -5.05 3.98
CA SER A 124 5.80 -5.75 5.24
C SER A 124 6.90 -6.79 5.09
N ILE A 125 6.86 -7.58 4.01
CA ILE A 125 7.87 -8.62 3.76
C ILE A 125 9.21 -7.98 3.39
N VAL A 126 9.20 -7.02 2.46
CA VAL A 126 10.43 -6.32 2.04
C VAL A 126 11.06 -5.56 3.20
N SER A 127 10.26 -4.85 4.00
CA SER A 127 10.74 -4.13 5.19
C SER A 127 11.32 -5.07 6.24
N GLY A 128 10.73 -6.25 6.43
CA GLY A 128 11.27 -7.28 7.33
C GLY A 128 12.67 -7.71 6.91
N VAL A 129 12.88 -8.02 5.64
CA VAL A 129 14.21 -8.39 5.09
C VAL A 129 15.21 -7.25 5.24
N LEU A 130 14.84 -6.04 4.86
CA LEU A 130 15.72 -4.87 4.95
C LEU A 130 16.05 -4.52 6.40
N GLY A 131 15.08 -4.63 7.30
CA GLY A 131 15.28 -4.42 8.73
C GLY A 131 16.31 -5.38 9.34
N ARG A 132 16.44 -6.60 8.80
CA ARG A 132 17.44 -7.59 9.21
C ARG A 132 18.77 -7.44 8.46
N ALA A 133 18.74 -7.00 7.18
CA ALA A 133 19.93 -6.85 6.36
C ALA A 133 20.78 -5.62 6.70
N PHE A 134 20.17 -4.56 7.22
CA PHE A 134 20.85 -3.29 7.51
C PHE A 134 21.08 -3.06 9.01
N PRO A 135 22.25 -2.50 9.39
CA PRO A 135 22.51 -2.10 10.77
C PRO A 135 21.55 -0.97 11.21
N PRO A 136 21.31 -0.80 12.53
CA PRO A 136 20.33 0.14 13.06
C PRO A 136 20.43 1.56 12.49
N GLU A 137 21.66 2.06 12.28
CA GLU A 137 21.96 3.42 11.83
C GLU A 137 21.51 3.67 10.37
N LYS A 138 21.52 2.64 9.53
CA LYS A 138 21.17 2.71 8.10
C LYS A 138 19.78 2.15 7.78
N ARG A 139 19.13 1.52 8.75
CA ARG A 139 17.84 0.83 8.57
C ARG A 139 16.73 1.76 8.12
N SER A 140 16.58 2.92 8.76
CA SER A 140 15.56 3.91 8.41
C SER A 140 15.71 4.40 6.97
N MET A 141 16.94 4.65 6.54
CA MET A 141 17.24 5.07 5.16
C MET A 141 16.88 3.94 4.17
N ALA A 142 17.23 2.69 4.45
CA ALA A 142 16.91 1.56 3.57
C ALA A 142 15.40 1.36 3.43
N LEU A 143 14.64 1.48 4.53
CA LEU A 143 13.17 1.42 4.51
C LEU A 143 12.56 2.59 3.73
N GLY A 144 13.10 3.79 3.86
CA GLY A 144 12.67 4.97 3.09
C GLY A 144 12.91 4.80 1.59
N ILE A 145 14.09 4.31 1.18
CA ILE A 145 14.41 4.04 -0.22
C ILE A 145 13.47 2.97 -0.80
N SER A 146 13.18 1.90 -0.05
CA SER A 146 12.27 0.85 -0.50
C SER A 146 10.83 1.37 -0.66
N ALA A 147 10.36 2.23 0.22
CA ALA A 147 9.05 2.86 0.12
C ALA A 147 8.97 3.79 -1.11
N ALA A 148 10.03 4.58 -1.35
CA ALA A 148 10.15 5.41 -2.55
C ALA A 148 10.14 4.59 -3.84
N ALA A 149 10.75 3.40 -3.85
CA ALA A 149 10.75 2.49 -4.99
C ALA A 149 9.33 2.01 -5.33
N GLY A 150 8.47 1.73 -4.33
CA GLY A 150 7.06 1.42 -4.56
C GLY A 150 6.30 2.57 -5.25
N SER A 151 6.55 3.81 -4.85
CA SER A 151 5.97 5.01 -5.47
C SER A 151 6.53 5.26 -6.88
N ALA A 152 7.82 4.98 -7.10
CA ALA A 152 8.42 5.05 -8.44
C ALA A 152 7.77 4.04 -9.39
N GLY A 153 7.33 2.87 -8.87
CA GLY A 153 6.53 1.90 -9.62
C GLY A 153 5.22 2.48 -10.13
N GLN A 154 4.49 3.19 -9.28
CA GLN A 154 3.27 3.88 -9.69
C GLN A 154 3.56 4.88 -10.83
N PHE A 155 4.59 5.70 -10.69
CA PHE A 155 4.97 6.67 -11.72
C PHE A 155 5.36 6.01 -13.05
N ALA A 156 6.16 4.94 -13.02
CA ALA A 156 6.71 4.32 -14.22
C ALA A 156 5.74 3.36 -14.92
N VAL A 157 4.96 2.57 -14.17
CA VAL A 157 4.12 1.51 -14.75
C VAL A 157 2.78 2.04 -15.27
N LEU A 158 2.26 3.15 -14.74
CA LEU A 158 1.01 3.73 -15.23
C LEU A 158 1.06 4.14 -16.71
N PRO A 159 2.06 4.89 -17.19
CA PRO A 159 2.18 5.19 -18.60
C PRO A 159 2.33 3.93 -19.48
N LEU A 160 3.09 2.93 -19.01
CA LEU A 160 3.20 1.64 -19.67
C LEU A 160 1.84 0.93 -19.75
N THR A 161 1.09 0.90 -18.66
CA THR A 161 -0.26 0.30 -18.61
C THR A 161 -1.19 0.97 -19.60
N GLN A 162 -1.19 2.31 -19.67
CA GLN A 162 -2.01 3.05 -20.62
C GLN A 162 -1.58 2.77 -22.07
N TRP A 163 -0.29 2.72 -22.34
CA TRP A 163 0.23 2.38 -23.66
C TRP A 163 -0.23 0.97 -24.11
N LEU A 164 -0.13 -0.01 -23.20
CA LEU A 164 -0.61 -1.37 -23.46
C LEU A 164 -2.13 -1.38 -23.73
N LEU A 165 -2.92 -0.72 -22.88
CA LEU A 165 -4.38 -0.60 -23.05
C LEU A 165 -4.75 -0.01 -24.42
N SER A 166 -4.05 1.03 -24.86
CA SER A 166 -4.35 1.72 -26.10
C SER A 166 -3.95 0.94 -27.36
N ASN A 167 -2.92 0.06 -27.28
CA ASN A 167 -2.38 -0.64 -28.43
C ASN A 167 -2.84 -2.09 -28.57
N ILE A 168 -3.05 -2.79 -27.45
CA ILE A 168 -3.39 -4.24 -27.44
C ILE A 168 -4.65 -4.55 -26.64
N GLY A 169 -5.40 -3.51 -26.20
CA GLY A 169 -6.62 -3.65 -25.42
C GLY A 169 -6.37 -4.18 -23.99
N TRP A 170 -7.44 -4.25 -23.19
CA TRP A 170 -7.34 -4.63 -21.77
C TRP A 170 -6.89 -6.08 -21.56
N HIS A 171 -7.33 -7.00 -22.41
CA HIS A 171 -6.95 -8.41 -22.37
C HIS A 171 -5.42 -8.59 -22.56
N GLY A 172 -4.90 -8.05 -23.68
CA GLY A 172 -3.47 -8.11 -23.98
C GLY A 172 -2.62 -7.36 -22.94
N ALA A 173 -3.11 -6.23 -22.44
CA ALA A 173 -2.44 -5.45 -21.41
C ALA A 173 -2.27 -6.25 -20.10
N LEU A 174 -3.27 -7.00 -19.65
CA LEU A 174 -3.18 -7.86 -18.47
C LEU A 174 -2.18 -9.00 -18.64
N ILE A 175 -2.14 -9.63 -19.83
CA ILE A 175 -1.14 -10.65 -20.16
C ILE A 175 0.27 -10.05 -20.14
N ALA A 176 0.49 -8.89 -20.76
CA ALA A 176 1.77 -8.21 -20.74
C ALA A 176 2.20 -7.82 -19.31
N LEU A 177 1.28 -7.29 -18.51
CA LEU A 177 1.55 -6.97 -17.10
C LEU A 177 1.83 -8.22 -16.25
N SER A 178 1.25 -9.39 -16.60
CA SER A 178 1.61 -10.64 -15.93
C SER A 178 3.06 -11.04 -16.19
N ALA A 179 3.57 -10.82 -17.41
CA ALA A 179 4.98 -11.04 -17.73
C ALA A 179 5.90 -10.06 -17.00
N VAL A 180 5.48 -8.79 -16.85
CA VAL A 180 6.21 -7.80 -16.04
C VAL A 180 6.21 -8.23 -14.56
N ALA A 181 5.08 -8.68 -14.00
CA ALA A 181 4.99 -9.16 -12.62
C ALA A 181 5.83 -10.43 -12.38
N LEU A 182 6.00 -11.30 -13.40
CA LEU A 182 6.83 -12.50 -13.30
C LEU A 182 8.30 -12.18 -12.99
N LEU A 183 8.78 -10.98 -13.34
CA LEU A 183 10.13 -10.53 -12.99
C LEU A 183 10.38 -10.48 -11.47
N MET A 184 9.33 -10.45 -10.65
CA MET A 184 9.48 -10.53 -9.19
C MET A 184 10.03 -11.90 -8.75
N ALA A 185 9.79 -12.97 -9.51
CA ALA A 185 10.21 -14.32 -9.14
C ALA A 185 11.75 -14.49 -9.04
N PRO A 186 12.57 -14.08 -10.04
CA PRO A 186 14.03 -14.14 -9.90
C PRO A 186 14.55 -13.16 -8.81
N LEU A 187 13.91 -12.02 -8.60
CA LEU A 187 14.30 -11.06 -7.55
C LEU A 187 14.11 -11.62 -6.14
N ALA A 188 13.16 -12.55 -5.95
CA ALA A 188 12.94 -13.24 -4.68
C ALA A 188 14.18 -14.00 -4.18
N ALA A 189 15.08 -14.45 -5.09
CA ALA A 189 16.31 -15.14 -4.72
C ALA A 189 17.25 -14.29 -3.85
N ALA A 190 17.26 -12.95 -4.05
CA ALA A 190 18.04 -12.04 -3.23
C ALA A 190 17.48 -11.88 -1.81
N MET A 191 16.21 -12.22 -1.60
CA MET A 191 15.50 -12.07 -0.33
C MET A 191 15.49 -13.37 0.51
N VAL A 192 16.25 -14.38 0.10
CA VAL A 192 16.45 -15.61 0.87
C VAL A 192 17.44 -15.34 2.00
N GLU A 193 16.96 -15.40 3.24
CA GLU A 193 17.74 -15.10 4.44
C GLU A 193 18.45 -16.35 4.99
N ARG A 194 19.65 -16.17 5.54
CA ARG A 194 20.30 -17.19 6.36
C ARG A 194 19.74 -17.15 7.78
N ARG A 195 19.45 -18.33 8.33
CA ARG A 195 18.73 -18.58 9.58
C ARG A 195 19.49 -18.19 10.88
N GLU A 196 20.52 -17.35 10.83
CA GLU A 196 21.44 -17.09 11.92
C GLU A 196 21.28 -15.68 12.54
N ARG A 197 20.12 -15.36 13.10
CA ARG A 197 20.08 -14.38 14.20
C ARG A 197 18.94 -14.73 15.15
N GLN A 198 19.29 -15.45 16.23
CA GLN A 198 18.45 -15.56 17.41
C GLN A 198 18.26 -14.16 18.01
N MET A 199 17.04 -13.67 17.98
CA MET A 199 16.71 -12.46 18.75
C MET A 199 16.70 -12.81 20.25
N PRO A 200 17.10 -11.87 21.14
CA PRO A 200 17.04 -12.08 22.60
C PRO A 200 15.65 -12.50 23.04
N THR A 201 15.57 -13.53 23.87
CA THR A 201 14.33 -14.06 24.47
C THR A 201 13.79 -13.06 25.50
N PHE A 202 12.83 -12.25 25.13
CA PHE A 202 12.03 -11.47 26.07
C PHE A 202 10.77 -12.27 26.49
N LYS A 203 10.28 -12.05 27.71
CA LYS A 203 9.15 -12.80 28.29
C LYS A 203 7.77 -12.46 27.69
N GLN A 204 7.58 -11.31 27.01
CA GLN A 204 6.27 -10.93 26.46
C GLN A 204 5.94 -11.72 25.18
N SER A 205 4.78 -12.35 25.15
CA SER A 205 4.22 -13.03 23.97
C SER A 205 3.59 -12.04 22.97
N ALA A 206 3.41 -12.48 21.71
CA ALA A 206 2.72 -11.69 20.69
C ALA A 206 1.25 -11.38 21.06
N GLY A 207 0.56 -12.34 21.72
CA GLY A 207 -0.81 -12.13 22.20
C GLY A 207 -0.91 -11.09 23.31
N GLU A 208 0.03 -11.07 24.25
CA GLU A 208 0.09 -10.04 25.30
C GLU A 208 0.38 -8.66 24.71
N ALA A 209 1.29 -8.56 23.74
CA ALA A 209 1.58 -7.31 23.06
C ALA A 209 0.37 -6.77 22.28
N MET A 210 -0.38 -7.65 21.61
CA MET A 210 -1.62 -7.28 20.92
C MET A 210 -2.70 -6.83 21.91
N HIS A 211 -2.88 -7.56 23.01
CA HIS A 211 -3.85 -7.19 24.05
C HIS A 211 -3.53 -5.83 24.69
N GLU A 212 -2.24 -5.57 24.96
CA GLU A 212 -1.76 -4.28 25.45
C GLU A 212 -2.07 -3.15 24.45
N ALA A 213 -1.79 -3.39 23.16
CA ALA A 213 -2.04 -2.41 22.10
C ALA A 213 -3.53 -2.10 21.91
N LEU A 214 -4.39 -3.11 21.91
CA LEU A 214 -5.84 -2.93 21.76
C LEU A 214 -6.48 -2.17 22.94
N ARG A 215 -5.85 -2.16 24.12
CA ARG A 215 -6.26 -1.36 25.27
C ARG A 215 -5.65 0.05 25.27
N HIS A 216 -4.65 0.30 24.45
CA HIS A 216 -3.99 1.60 24.41
C HIS A 216 -4.79 2.59 23.55
N ARG A 217 -5.37 3.62 24.19
CA ARG A 217 -6.24 4.61 23.53
C ARG A 217 -5.56 5.24 22.32
N GLY A 218 -4.30 5.65 22.43
CA GLY A 218 -3.57 6.29 21.31
C GLY A 218 -3.42 5.38 20.10
N TYR A 219 -3.18 4.08 20.34
CA TYR A 219 -3.08 3.08 19.28
C TYR A 219 -4.42 2.84 18.58
N MET A 220 -5.52 2.80 19.32
CA MET A 220 -6.86 2.62 18.73
C MET A 220 -7.27 3.84 17.92
N LEU A 221 -7.01 5.06 18.41
CA LEU A 221 -7.25 6.29 17.66
C LEU A 221 -6.43 6.33 16.35
N LEU A 222 -5.14 5.95 16.43
CA LEU A 222 -4.26 5.82 15.27
C LEU A 222 -4.82 4.82 14.25
N THR A 223 -5.25 3.65 14.72
CA THR A 223 -5.81 2.57 13.89
C THR A 223 -7.08 3.02 13.17
N VAL A 224 -7.99 3.69 13.88
CA VAL A 224 -9.22 4.26 13.28
C VAL A 224 -8.89 5.40 12.32
N GLY A 225 -7.92 6.27 12.64
CA GLY A 225 -7.48 7.32 11.72
C GLY A 225 -6.90 6.75 10.43
N PHE A 226 -6.15 5.66 10.52
CA PHE A 226 -5.53 5.04 9.35
C PHE A 226 -6.54 4.34 8.40
N PHE A 227 -7.70 3.93 8.91
CA PHE A 227 -8.84 3.51 8.07
C PHE A 227 -9.20 4.57 7.02
N VAL A 228 -9.26 5.85 7.43
CA VAL A 228 -9.64 6.95 6.51
C VAL A 228 -8.61 7.12 5.39
N CYS A 229 -7.33 6.90 5.69
CA CYS A 229 -6.29 6.89 4.65
C CYS A 229 -6.61 5.86 3.57
N GLY A 230 -6.94 4.64 3.96
CA GLY A 230 -7.31 3.56 3.03
C GLY A 230 -8.51 3.93 2.17
N PHE A 231 -9.55 4.45 2.78
CA PHE A 231 -10.76 4.89 2.07
C PHE A 231 -10.44 5.90 0.98
N GLN A 232 -9.76 7.00 1.32
CA GLN A 232 -9.46 8.09 0.40
C GLN A 232 -8.52 7.66 -0.73
N VAL A 233 -7.45 6.94 -0.39
CA VAL A 233 -6.42 6.51 -1.35
C VAL A 233 -7.01 5.55 -2.38
N VAL A 234 -7.77 4.56 -1.95
CA VAL A 234 -8.29 3.55 -2.88
C VAL A 234 -9.49 4.07 -3.66
N PHE A 235 -10.35 4.87 -3.06
CA PHE A 235 -11.42 5.54 -3.80
C PHE A 235 -10.85 6.37 -4.96
N VAL A 236 -9.91 7.26 -4.69
CA VAL A 236 -9.30 8.08 -5.73
C VAL A 236 -8.53 7.24 -6.75
N GLY A 237 -7.72 6.27 -6.29
CA GLY A 237 -6.91 5.44 -7.17
C GLY A 237 -7.72 4.59 -8.15
N VAL A 238 -8.91 4.14 -7.75
CA VAL A 238 -9.79 3.30 -8.56
C VAL A 238 -10.74 4.13 -9.44
N HIS A 239 -11.37 5.15 -8.85
CA HIS A 239 -12.50 5.82 -9.50
C HIS A 239 -12.14 7.14 -10.19
N LEU A 240 -10.99 7.76 -9.89
CA LEU A 240 -10.59 9.01 -10.54
C LEU A 240 -10.52 8.89 -12.08
N PRO A 241 -9.96 7.82 -12.68
CA PRO A 241 -9.96 7.68 -14.14
C PRO A 241 -11.36 7.67 -14.74
N ALA A 242 -12.28 6.91 -14.14
CA ALA A 242 -13.66 6.82 -14.59
C ALA A 242 -14.41 8.14 -14.38
N TYR A 243 -14.23 8.80 -13.23
CA TYR A 243 -14.79 10.13 -12.95
C TYR A 243 -14.37 11.16 -13.99
N LEU A 244 -13.09 11.21 -14.36
CA LEU A 244 -12.58 12.13 -15.38
C LEU A 244 -13.11 11.81 -16.77
N ALA A 245 -13.24 10.53 -17.10
CA ALA A 245 -13.80 10.10 -18.39
C ALA A 245 -15.30 10.46 -18.51
N ASP A 246 -16.09 10.31 -17.44
CA ASP A 246 -17.50 10.72 -17.39
C ASP A 246 -17.68 12.22 -17.63
N HIS A 247 -16.66 13.03 -17.28
CA HIS A 247 -16.64 14.48 -17.54
C HIS A 247 -15.95 14.86 -18.87
N GLY A 248 -15.77 13.88 -19.77
CA GLY A 248 -15.20 14.11 -21.11
C GLY A 248 -13.70 14.38 -21.14
N MET A 249 -12.98 14.12 -20.05
CA MET A 249 -11.53 14.30 -20.02
C MET A 249 -10.82 13.16 -20.78
N PRO A 250 -9.80 13.45 -21.59
CA PRO A 250 -9.05 12.41 -22.27
C PRO A 250 -8.28 11.54 -21.27
N ALA A 251 -8.15 10.24 -21.57
CA ALA A 251 -7.48 9.24 -20.71
C ALA A 251 -6.06 9.66 -20.27
N ARG A 252 -5.34 10.40 -21.12
CA ARG A 252 -4.01 10.96 -20.78
C ARG A 252 -4.03 11.84 -19.53
N VAL A 253 -5.13 12.55 -19.27
CA VAL A 253 -5.24 13.41 -18.07
C VAL A 253 -5.30 12.55 -16.81
N ALA A 254 -6.10 11.48 -16.81
CA ALA A 254 -6.19 10.54 -15.71
C ALA A 254 -4.86 9.83 -15.42
N VAL A 255 -4.20 9.36 -16.47
CA VAL A 255 -2.88 8.69 -16.37
C VAL A 255 -1.84 9.64 -15.80
N THR A 256 -1.76 10.86 -16.34
CA THR A 256 -0.82 11.88 -15.85
C THR A 256 -1.11 12.23 -14.39
N ALA A 257 -2.38 12.36 -14.00
CA ALA A 257 -2.77 12.64 -12.62
C ALA A 257 -2.31 11.53 -11.66
N LEU A 258 -2.60 10.26 -11.98
CA LEU A 258 -2.17 9.12 -11.15
C LEU A 258 -0.63 9.00 -11.11
N ALA A 259 0.05 9.27 -12.20
CA ALA A 259 1.52 9.29 -12.23
C ALA A 259 2.09 10.43 -11.36
N LEU A 260 1.50 11.63 -11.44
CA LEU A 260 1.88 12.77 -10.58
C LEU A 260 1.64 12.45 -9.09
N ILE A 261 0.54 11.78 -8.74
CA ILE A 261 0.31 11.30 -7.37
C ILE A 261 1.49 10.41 -6.93
N GLY A 262 1.90 9.45 -7.75
CA GLY A 262 3.03 8.58 -7.46
C GLY A 262 4.35 9.33 -7.29
N LEU A 263 4.64 10.27 -8.18
CA LEU A 263 5.85 11.08 -8.16
C LEU A 263 5.93 11.95 -6.90
N PHE A 264 4.88 12.71 -6.61
CA PHE A 264 4.87 13.61 -5.46
C PHE A 264 4.72 12.87 -4.12
N ASN A 265 4.20 11.64 -4.13
CA ASN A 265 4.21 10.76 -2.96
C ASN A 265 5.62 10.41 -2.48
N ILE A 266 6.61 10.32 -3.39
CA ILE A 266 8.02 10.14 -3.01
C ILE A 266 8.47 11.29 -2.12
N VAL A 267 8.20 12.53 -2.56
CA VAL A 267 8.57 13.75 -1.82
C VAL A 267 7.83 13.83 -0.50
N GLY A 268 6.52 13.62 -0.51
CA GLY A 268 5.68 13.70 0.69
C GLY A 268 6.06 12.68 1.76
N THR A 269 6.28 11.43 1.36
CA THR A 269 6.67 10.34 2.27
C THR A 269 8.05 10.61 2.89
N TYR A 270 9.01 11.08 2.10
CA TYR A 270 10.34 11.49 2.60
C TYR A 270 10.22 12.63 3.61
N LEU A 271 9.48 13.69 3.25
CA LEU A 271 9.31 14.87 4.08
C LEU A 271 8.66 14.52 5.44
N THR A 272 7.61 13.70 5.44
CA THR A 272 6.93 13.30 6.68
C THR A 272 7.77 12.37 7.55
N GLY A 273 8.61 11.52 6.94
CA GLY A 273 9.61 10.75 7.67
C GLY A 273 10.64 11.63 8.37
N TRP A 274 11.14 12.67 7.68
CA TRP A 274 12.07 13.64 8.23
C TRP A 274 11.46 14.53 9.31
N LEU A 275 10.23 15.03 9.09
CA LEU A 275 9.48 15.80 10.08
C LEU A 275 9.16 14.97 11.33
N GLY A 276 8.83 13.68 11.17
CA GLY A 276 8.53 12.77 12.27
C GLY A 276 9.70 12.52 13.24
N ALA A 277 10.93 12.83 12.82
CA ALA A 277 12.09 12.84 13.71
C ALA A 277 12.23 14.15 14.52
N LYS A 278 11.53 15.23 14.13
CA LYS A 278 11.71 16.58 14.69
C LYS A 278 10.51 17.08 15.50
N MET A 279 9.32 16.54 15.24
CA MET A 279 8.08 17.01 15.88
C MET A 279 7.13 15.84 16.18
N PRO A 280 6.15 16.02 17.09
CA PRO A 280 5.17 14.99 17.40
C PRO A 280 4.39 14.56 16.15
N LYS A 281 4.39 13.26 15.89
CA LYS A 281 3.86 12.65 14.67
C LYS A 281 2.34 12.79 14.57
N ARG A 282 1.63 12.87 15.70
CA ARG A 282 0.19 13.14 15.77
C ARG A 282 -0.21 14.44 15.04
N TYR A 283 0.59 15.49 15.16
CA TYR A 283 0.31 16.76 14.48
C TYR A 283 0.56 16.66 12.96
N ILE A 284 1.57 15.88 12.56
CA ILE A 284 1.83 15.58 11.15
C ILE A 284 0.62 14.84 10.55
N LEU A 285 0.11 13.80 11.24
CA LEU A 285 -1.06 13.05 10.80
C LEU A 285 -2.30 13.93 10.70
N SER A 286 -2.59 14.72 11.74
CA SER A 286 -3.73 15.64 11.75
C SER A 286 -3.66 16.64 10.59
N PHE A 287 -2.48 17.24 10.37
CA PHE A 287 -2.25 18.14 9.24
C PHE A 287 -2.52 17.45 7.89
N ILE A 288 -1.99 16.24 7.68
CA ILE A 288 -2.19 15.51 6.43
C ILE A 288 -3.68 15.26 6.18
N TYR A 289 -4.45 14.82 7.17
CA TYR A 289 -5.88 14.53 6.99
C TYR A 289 -6.70 15.79 6.74
N PHE A 290 -6.46 16.89 7.46
CA PHE A 290 -7.11 18.16 7.19
C PHE A 290 -6.74 18.70 5.80
N ALA A 291 -5.46 18.65 5.44
CA ALA A 291 -5.00 19.10 4.12
C ALA A 291 -5.64 18.28 2.99
N ARG A 292 -5.79 16.94 3.15
CA ARG A 292 -6.50 16.10 2.19
C ARG A 292 -7.97 16.50 2.07
N ALA A 293 -8.66 16.72 3.19
CA ALA A 293 -10.05 17.15 3.16
C ALA A 293 -10.22 18.47 2.37
N ILE A 294 -9.31 19.42 2.58
CA ILE A 294 -9.30 20.70 1.85
C ILE A 294 -9.00 20.48 0.37
N VAL A 295 -7.97 19.67 0.03
CA VAL A 295 -7.60 19.40 -1.37
C VAL A 295 -8.74 18.72 -2.12
N ILE A 296 -9.40 17.73 -1.50
CA ILE A 296 -10.56 17.05 -2.10
C ILE A 296 -11.75 18.04 -2.25
N ALA A 297 -12.03 18.85 -1.24
CA ALA A 297 -13.11 19.84 -1.30
C ALA A 297 -12.87 20.84 -2.45
N LEU A 298 -11.66 21.39 -2.55
CA LEU A 298 -11.30 22.30 -3.65
C LEU A 298 -11.44 21.63 -5.02
N PHE A 299 -11.03 20.35 -5.14
CA PHE A 299 -11.14 19.61 -6.39
C PHE A 299 -12.60 19.45 -6.85
N VAL A 300 -13.52 19.16 -5.92
CA VAL A 300 -14.95 18.99 -6.23
C VAL A 300 -15.66 20.32 -6.49
N MET A 301 -15.22 21.40 -5.83
CA MET A 301 -15.90 22.73 -5.92
C MET A 301 -15.40 23.59 -7.08
N LEU A 302 -14.18 23.37 -7.56
CA LEU A 302 -13.59 24.17 -8.64
C LEU A 302 -13.94 23.59 -10.02
N PRO A 303 -14.00 24.45 -11.08
CA PRO A 303 -14.23 23.98 -12.43
C PRO A 303 -13.21 22.94 -12.86
N LEU A 304 -13.70 21.82 -13.42
CA LEU A 304 -12.86 20.73 -13.87
C LEU A 304 -12.10 21.10 -15.14
N SER A 305 -10.78 21.01 -15.07
CA SER A 305 -9.86 21.24 -16.20
C SER A 305 -8.63 20.35 -16.04
N ALA A 306 -7.85 20.15 -17.10
CA ALA A 306 -6.60 19.39 -16.96
C ALA A 306 -5.66 19.99 -15.89
N TRP A 307 -5.60 21.32 -15.79
CA TRP A 307 -4.76 22.01 -14.81
C TRP A 307 -5.27 21.83 -13.37
N SER A 308 -6.60 21.91 -13.13
CA SER A 308 -7.17 21.66 -11.79
C SER A 308 -6.95 20.20 -11.36
N VAL A 309 -7.04 19.22 -12.30
CA VAL A 309 -6.74 17.82 -12.06
C VAL A 309 -5.27 17.61 -11.72
N TYR A 310 -4.35 18.26 -12.44
CA TYR A 310 -2.91 18.14 -12.14
C TYR A 310 -2.53 18.80 -10.81
N ALA A 311 -3.10 19.97 -10.51
CA ALA A 311 -2.90 20.63 -9.22
C ALA A 311 -3.41 19.77 -8.06
N PHE A 312 -4.61 19.17 -8.21
CA PHE A 312 -5.14 18.19 -7.26
C PHE A 312 -4.21 16.99 -7.10
N ALA A 313 -3.73 16.42 -8.21
CA ALA A 313 -2.85 15.25 -8.20
C ALA A 313 -1.51 15.52 -7.51
N ILE A 314 -0.92 16.69 -7.72
CA ILE A 314 0.32 17.13 -7.06
C ILE A 314 0.08 17.29 -5.55
N ALA A 315 -0.94 18.06 -5.17
CA ALA A 315 -1.26 18.31 -3.77
C ALA A 315 -1.62 17.02 -3.02
N LEU A 316 -2.49 16.20 -3.61
CA LEU A 316 -2.87 14.92 -3.03
C LEU A 316 -1.69 13.94 -2.99
N GLY A 317 -0.83 13.96 -4.01
CA GLY A 317 0.39 13.14 -4.09
C GLY A 317 1.34 13.40 -2.93
N LEU A 318 1.59 14.67 -2.60
CA LEU A 318 2.39 15.04 -1.41
C LEU A 318 1.82 14.49 -0.11
N LEU A 319 0.52 14.25 -0.06
CA LEU A 319 -0.20 13.75 1.11
C LEU A 319 -0.51 12.24 1.03
N TRP A 320 -0.29 11.57 -0.11
CA TRP A 320 -0.84 10.25 -0.47
C TRP A 320 -0.59 9.15 0.57
N LEU A 321 0.64 8.63 0.66
CA LEU A 321 1.05 7.68 1.69
C LEU A 321 1.93 8.33 2.76
N SER A 322 1.91 9.64 2.84
CA SER A 322 2.68 10.43 3.82
C SER A 322 2.25 10.19 5.27
N THR A 323 1.12 9.51 5.46
CA THR A 323 0.66 9.02 6.77
C THR A 323 1.42 7.78 7.25
N VAL A 324 2.04 6.99 6.35
CA VAL A 324 2.68 5.71 6.70
C VAL A 324 3.88 5.87 7.64
N PRO A 325 4.88 6.74 7.35
CA PRO A 325 6.02 6.91 8.25
C PRO A 325 5.64 7.38 9.66
N PRO A 326 4.80 8.41 9.86
CA PRO A 326 4.40 8.83 11.20
C PRO A 326 3.53 7.79 11.91
N THR A 327 2.66 7.04 11.21
CA THR A 327 1.87 5.95 11.80
C THR A 327 2.78 4.88 12.38
N ASN A 328 3.70 4.33 11.59
CA ASN A 328 4.66 3.32 12.06
C ASN A 328 5.59 3.89 13.15
N GLY A 329 5.94 5.17 13.03
CA GLY A 329 6.75 5.88 14.03
C GLY A 329 6.06 5.98 15.39
N ILE A 330 4.75 6.23 15.44
CA ILE A 330 3.96 6.24 16.69
C ILE A 330 3.91 4.83 17.31
N VAL A 331 3.64 3.81 16.49
CA VAL A 331 3.62 2.42 16.97
C VAL A 331 4.98 2.03 17.56
N ALA A 332 6.08 2.33 16.83
CA ALA A 332 7.44 2.06 17.31
C ALA A 332 7.78 2.82 18.61
N GLN A 333 7.31 4.05 18.74
CA GLN A 333 7.57 4.90 19.90
C GLN A 333 6.81 4.44 21.14
N ILE A 334 5.54 4.03 21.00
CA ILE A 334 4.72 3.58 22.12
C ILE A 334 5.12 2.17 22.58
N PHE A 335 5.29 1.21 21.66
CA PHE A 335 5.43 -0.22 21.98
C PHE A 335 6.84 -0.77 21.78
N GLY A 336 7.75 0.01 21.22
CA GLY A 336 9.07 -0.46 20.81
C GLY A 336 9.04 -1.23 19.49
N VAL A 337 10.22 -1.70 19.05
CA VAL A 337 10.40 -2.30 17.70
C VAL A 337 10.14 -3.81 17.64
N ARG A 338 10.01 -4.48 18.80
CA ARG A 338 9.94 -5.95 18.84
C ARG A 338 8.74 -6.53 18.09
N PHE A 339 7.55 -6.00 18.34
CA PHE A 339 6.30 -6.42 17.70
C PHE A 339 5.79 -5.38 16.70
N LEU A 340 6.70 -4.51 16.22
CA LEU A 340 6.36 -3.42 15.31
C LEU A 340 5.65 -3.92 14.04
N ALA A 341 6.15 -4.99 13.41
CA ALA A 341 5.56 -5.53 12.19
C ALA A 341 4.13 -6.04 12.42
N MET A 342 3.89 -6.75 13.53
CA MET A 342 2.57 -7.26 13.89
C MET A 342 1.59 -6.12 14.21
N LEU A 343 1.99 -5.16 15.04
CA LEU A 343 1.14 -4.05 15.46
C LEU A 343 0.86 -3.09 14.28
N SER A 344 1.88 -2.78 13.47
CA SER A 344 1.70 -2.02 12.24
C SER A 344 0.83 -2.78 11.22
N GLY A 345 0.93 -4.11 11.19
CA GLY A 345 0.07 -4.96 10.38
C GLY A 345 -1.41 -4.85 10.76
N PHE A 346 -1.71 -4.74 12.04
CA PHE A 346 -3.09 -4.55 12.50
C PHE A 346 -3.62 -3.15 12.16
N THR A 347 -2.82 -2.09 12.32
CA THR A 347 -3.22 -0.74 11.84
C THR A 347 -3.39 -0.73 10.32
N PHE A 348 -2.55 -1.45 9.59
CA PHE A 348 -2.69 -1.62 8.14
C PHE A 348 -3.95 -2.41 7.76
N PHE A 349 -4.37 -3.39 8.53
CA PHE A 349 -5.64 -4.09 8.30
C PHE A 349 -6.84 -3.12 8.39
N SER A 350 -6.84 -2.20 9.35
CA SER A 350 -7.85 -1.13 9.42
C SER A 350 -7.84 -0.24 8.16
N HIS A 351 -6.65 0.13 7.66
CA HIS A 351 -6.50 0.83 6.39
C HIS A 351 -7.12 0.03 5.23
N GLN A 352 -6.93 -1.28 5.20
CA GLN A 352 -7.49 -2.13 4.14
C GLN A 352 -9.01 -2.30 4.23
N ILE A 353 -9.60 -2.25 5.43
CA ILE A 353 -11.07 -2.15 5.59
C ILE A 353 -11.57 -0.82 5.01
N GLY A 354 -10.87 0.28 5.29
CA GLY A 354 -11.15 1.57 4.66
C GLY A 354 -11.04 1.52 3.14
N SER A 355 -9.99 0.87 2.65
CA SER A 355 -9.75 0.64 1.22
C SER A 355 -10.85 -0.16 0.55
N PHE A 356 -11.36 -1.20 1.23
CA PHE A 356 -12.52 -1.96 0.79
C PHE A 356 -13.72 -1.06 0.58
N LEU A 357 -14.08 -0.29 1.60
CA LEU A 357 -15.24 0.61 1.53
C LEU A 357 -15.05 1.72 0.49
N GLY A 358 -13.86 2.29 0.37
CA GLY A 358 -13.57 3.34 -0.61
C GLY A 358 -13.71 2.85 -2.05
N ALA A 359 -13.23 1.64 -2.35
CA ALA A 359 -13.41 1.03 -3.66
C ALA A 359 -14.87 0.68 -3.93
N TRP A 360 -15.48 -0.12 -3.04
CA TRP A 360 -16.81 -0.68 -3.25
C TRP A 360 -17.91 0.37 -3.28
N LEU A 361 -17.95 1.28 -2.29
CA LEU A 361 -18.96 2.34 -2.25
C LEU A 361 -18.87 3.27 -3.45
N GLY A 362 -17.66 3.49 -3.99
CA GLY A 362 -17.50 4.26 -5.23
C GLY A 362 -18.27 3.66 -6.40
N GLY A 363 -18.19 2.34 -6.60
CA GLY A 363 -18.91 1.64 -7.65
C GLY A 363 -20.41 1.53 -7.36
N LEU A 364 -20.78 1.06 -6.15
CA LEU A 364 -22.16 0.86 -5.73
C LEU A 364 -22.99 2.16 -5.81
N LEU A 365 -22.47 3.26 -5.27
CA LEU A 365 -23.18 4.53 -5.27
C LEU A 365 -23.23 5.13 -6.67
N TYR A 366 -22.20 4.95 -7.49
CA TYR A 366 -22.26 5.36 -8.89
C TYR A 366 -23.34 4.60 -9.66
N ASP A 367 -23.41 3.29 -9.56
CA ASP A 367 -24.41 2.47 -10.28
C ASP A 367 -25.85 2.79 -9.84
N SER A 368 -26.04 3.26 -8.59
CA SER A 368 -27.35 3.63 -8.05
C SER A 368 -27.75 5.07 -8.29
N THR A 369 -26.79 6.02 -8.35
CA THR A 369 -27.08 7.47 -8.43
C THR A 369 -26.59 8.15 -9.70
N GLY A 370 -25.75 7.49 -10.49
CA GLY A 370 -25.07 8.07 -11.65
C GLY A 370 -23.97 9.08 -11.31
N SER A 371 -23.59 9.24 -10.01
CA SER A 371 -22.61 10.24 -9.56
C SER A 371 -21.67 9.70 -8.48
N TYR A 372 -20.48 10.28 -8.40
CA TYR A 372 -19.52 10.08 -7.31
C TYR A 372 -19.64 11.10 -6.17
N ASP A 373 -20.55 12.07 -6.23
CA ASP A 373 -20.63 13.21 -5.29
C ASP A 373 -20.71 12.77 -3.85
N ILE A 374 -21.58 11.79 -3.55
CA ILE A 374 -21.75 11.27 -2.18
C ILE A 374 -20.42 10.73 -1.63
N VAL A 375 -19.66 10.03 -2.45
CA VAL A 375 -18.38 9.44 -2.01
C VAL A 375 -17.32 10.52 -1.82
N TRP A 376 -17.31 11.54 -2.67
CA TRP A 376 -16.44 12.71 -2.49
C TRP A 376 -16.73 13.43 -1.17
N TYR A 377 -17.99 13.73 -0.87
CA TYR A 377 -18.38 14.37 0.40
C TYR A 377 -18.06 13.49 1.62
N LEU A 378 -18.27 12.18 1.50
CA LEU A 378 -17.88 11.23 2.55
C LEU A 378 -16.36 11.23 2.78
N ALA A 379 -15.55 11.26 1.71
CA ALA A 379 -14.10 11.36 1.81
C ALA A 379 -13.63 12.63 2.51
N ILE A 380 -14.29 13.78 2.24
CA ILE A 380 -14.01 15.05 2.92
C ILE A 380 -14.35 14.93 4.41
N ALA A 381 -15.56 14.46 4.76
CA ALA A 381 -16.01 14.33 6.14
C ALA A 381 -15.10 13.40 6.95
N LEU A 382 -14.75 12.23 6.40
CA LEU A 382 -13.83 11.30 7.02
C LEU A 382 -12.43 11.90 7.21
N GLY A 383 -11.95 12.72 6.27
CA GLY A 383 -10.70 13.44 6.41
C GLY A 383 -10.68 14.40 7.60
N VAL A 384 -11.75 15.16 7.79
CA VAL A 384 -11.91 16.04 8.96
C VAL A 384 -11.95 15.22 10.25
N VAL A 385 -12.74 14.15 10.30
CA VAL A 385 -12.83 13.26 11.46
C VAL A 385 -11.45 12.66 11.80
N ALA A 386 -10.72 12.16 10.79
CA ALA A 386 -9.38 11.60 11.01
C ALA A 386 -8.39 12.66 11.53
N GLY A 387 -8.44 13.87 11.01
CA GLY A 387 -7.65 14.99 11.51
C GLY A 387 -7.88 15.25 13.00
N LEU A 388 -9.16 15.26 13.41
CA LEU A 388 -9.55 15.48 14.81
C LEU A 388 -9.13 14.33 15.74
N ILE A 389 -9.34 13.07 15.35
CA ILE A 389 -9.05 11.91 16.21
C ILE A 389 -7.55 11.64 16.39
N ASN A 390 -6.70 12.15 15.48
CA ASN A 390 -5.25 12.04 15.65
C ASN A 390 -4.67 13.05 16.66
N LEU A 391 -5.33 14.19 16.90
CA LEU A 391 -4.83 15.21 17.84
C LEU A 391 -4.60 14.72 19.28
N PRO A 392 -5.53 13.96 19.90
CA PRO A 392 -5.39 13.51 21.27
C PRO A 392 -4.50 12.26 21.46
N ILE A 393 -3.80 11.78 20.42
CA ILE A 393 -2.90 10.62 20.55
C ILE A 393 -1.75 10.97 21.50
N ASP A 394 -1.57 10.17 22.55
CA ASP A 394 -0.39 10.22 23.41
C ASP A 394 0.69 9.31 22.82
N GLU A 395 1.84 9.88 22.47
CA GLU A 395 2.96 9.17 21.85
C GLU A 395 3.97 8.66 22.91
N LYS A 396 3.67 8.76 24.20
CA LYS A 396 4.59 8.34 25.26
C LYS A 396 4.83 6.83 25.21
N GLU A 397 6.10 6.46 25.38
CA GLU A 397 6.51 5.05 25.50
C GLU A 397 5.89 4.39 26.71
N ILE A 398 5.41 3.16 26.56
CA ILE A 398 4.95 2.32 27.68
C ILE A 398 6.18 1.86 28.46
N ARG A 399 6.32 2.39 29.68
CA ARG A 399 7.38 1.96 30.59
C ARG A 399 7.06 0.56 31.11
N ARG A 400 7.84 -0.41 30.65
CA ARG A 400 7.78 -1.79 31.15
C ARG A 400 8.82 -1.99 32.25
N PRO A 401 8.50 -2.64 33.39
CA PRO A 401 9.52 -3.00 34.37
C PRO A 401 10.58 -3.87 33.70
N VAL A 402 11.82 -3.42 33.73
CA VAL A 402 12.95 -4.26 33.34
C VAL A 402 12.95 -5.44 34.33
N ALA A 403 12.78 -6.67 33.82
CA ALA A 403 12.93 -7.84 34.65
C ALA A 403 14.35 -7.78 35.26
N ALA A 404 14.44 -7.67 36.56
CA ALA A 404 15.72 -7.79 37.26
C ALA A 404 16.39 -9.07 36.76
N ALA A 405 17.64 -8.94 36.33
CA ALA A 405 18.46 -10.09 36.00
C ALA A 405 18.58 -10.96 37.24
N ALA A 406 17.92 -12.14 37.20
CA ALA A 406 18.05 -13.18 38.20
C ALA A 406 19.21 -14.11 37.83
#